data_7a7fad3b4b43b454a532e11517aeaee3
#
_entry.id   7a7fad3b4b43b454a532e11517aeaee3
#
_cell.length_a   1.000
_cell.length_b   1.000
_cell.length_c   1.000
_cell.angle_alpha   90.00
_cell.angle_beta   90.00
_cell.angle_gamma   90.00
#
_symmetry.space_group_name_H-M   'P 1'
#
loop_
_entity.id
_entity.type
_entity.pdbx_description
1 polymer ?
#
loop_
_entity_poly.entity_id
_entity_poly.type
_entity_poly.pdbx_seq_one_letter_code
_entity_poly.pdbx_strand_id
1 'polypeptide(L)'
;REHRSSIRQDTNLDVTDFDFAVVAMAVDLVAWGEAILIRHFQPVWCSIISGFGIHAPGKGRGAQMRSMWDQIHPGRSFAEKLSPN
;
A
#
# COMPACT_ATOMS: atom_id res chain seq x y z
N ARG A 1 -0.29 9.91 3.79
CA ARG A 1 -0.92 9.74 5.10
C ARG A 1 -1.30 8.30 5.38
N GLU A 2 -2.01 7.69 4.45
CA GLU A 2 -2.39 6.28 4.62
C GLU A 2 -1.20 5.35 4.48
N HIS A 3 -0.24 5.68 3.64
CA HIS A 3 1.01 4.92 3.53
C HIS A 3 1.80 4.98 4.84
N ARG A 4 1.87 6.16 5.45
CA ARG A 4 2.51 6.30 6.75
C ARG A 4 1.80 5.47 7.81
N SER A 5 0.47 5.47 7.81
CA SER A 5 -0.32 4.66 8.72
C SER A 5 -0.07 3.17 8.51
N SER A 6 -0.02 2.72 7.26
CA SER A 6 0.27 1.32 6.93
C SER A 6 1.64 0.88 7.46
N ILE A 7 2.66 1.73 7.30
CA ILE A 7 4.00 1.42 7.78
C ILE A 7 4.03 1.40 9.32
N ARG A 8 3.32 2.33 9.96
CA ARG A 8 3.27 2.38 11.43
C ARG A 8 2.57 1.17 12.05
N GLN A 9 1.56 0.63 11.39
CA GLN A 9 0.85 -0.55 11.86
C GLN A 9 1.64 -1.84 11.68
N ASP A 10 2.58 -1.84 10.76
CA ASP A 10 3.38 -3.00 10.44
C ASP A 10 4.29 -3.39 11.61
N THR A 11 4.50 -4.69 11.79
CA THR A 11 5.29 -5.23 12.90
C THR A 11 6.78 -5.31 12.60
N ASN A 12 7.19 -5.23 11.34
CA ASN A 12 8.58 -5.41 10.95
C ASN A 12 9.17 -4.24 10.14
N LEU A 13 8.45 -3.12 10.08
CA LEU A 13 8.93 -1.89 9.46
C LEU A 13 9.00 -0.76 10.48
N ASP A 14 9.91 0.17 10.29
CA ASP A 14 10.03 1.35 11.14
C ASP A 14 9.77 2.58 10.26
N VAL A 15 8.75 3.36 10.60
CA VAL A 15 8.38 4.55 9.84
C VAL A 15 9.52 5.57 9.76
N THR A 16 10.43 5.57 10.72
CA THR A 16 11.57 6.50 10.73
C THR A 16 12.63 6.17 9.68
N ASP A 17 12.57 4.97 9.09
CA ASP A 17 13.47 4.57 8.02
C ASP A 17 13.01 5.04 6.64
N PHE A 18 11.89 5.77 6.58
CA PHE A 18 11.26 6.18 5.33
C PHE A 18 11.21 7.69 5.18
N ASP A 19 11.47 8.15 3.96
CA ASP A 19 11.23 9.54 3.58
C ASP A 19 9.97 9.60 2.73
N PHE A 20 9.24 10.72 2.85
CA PHE A 20 8.00 10.93 2.12
C PHE A 20 8.13 12.16 1.23
N ALA A 21 7.74 12.02 -0.02
CA ALA A 21 7.68 13.11 -0.96
C ALA A 21 6.27 13.24 -1.51
N VAL A 22 5.81 14.46 -1.72
CA VAL A 22 4.48 14.73 -2.26
C VAL A 22 4.63 15.50 -3.56
N VAL A 23 3.97 15.00 -4.61
CA VAL A 23 3.91 15.67 -5.89
C VAL A 23 2.46 16.10 -6.12
N ALA A 24 2.24 17.41 -6.21
CA ALA A 24 0.91 17.95 -6.47
C ALA A 24 0.65 17.99 -7.97
N MET A 25 -0.51 17.51 -8.40
CA MET A 25 -0.92 17.57 -9.79
C MET A 25 -2.45 17.62 -9.92
N ALA A 26 -2.94 18.01 -11.08
CA ALA A 26 -4.37 18.05 -11.33
C ALA A 26 -4.97 16.65 -11.15
N VAL A 27 -6.17 16.58 -10.57
CA VAL A 27 -6.79 15.32 -10.18
C VAL A 27 -6.98 14.34 -11.35
N ASP A 28 -7.24 14.87 -12.54
CA ASP A 28 -7.40 14.06 -13.75
C ASP A 28 -6.08 13.53 -14.32
N LEU A 29 -4.94 14.00 -13.79
CA LEU A 29 -3.61 13.55 -14.21
C LEU A 29 -2.95 12.62 -13.20
N VAL A 30 -3.55 12.42 -12.03
CA VAL A 30 -2.93 11.64 -10.94
C VAL A 30 -2.63 10.20 -11.35
N ALA A 31 -3.58 9.51 -11.97
CA ALA A 31 -3.37 8.11 -12.39
C ALA A 31 -2.28 8.00 -13.44
N TRP A 32 -2.18 8.96 -14.36
CA TRP A 32 -1.15 9.00 -15.38
C TRP A 32 0.23 9.25 -14.77
N GLY A 33 0.32 10.21 -13.84
CA GLY A 33 1.56 10.51 -13.14
C GLY A 33 2.04 9.33 -12.31
N GLU A 34 1.14 8.65 -11.62
CA GLU A 34 1.44 7.45 -10.85
C GLU A 34 2.00 6.34 -11.74
N ALA A 35 1.38 6.10 -12.90
CA ALA A 35 1.83 5.08 -13.84
C ALA A 35 3.25 5.38 -14.36
N ILE A 36 3.57 6.64 -14.63
CA ILE A 36 4.90 7.04 -15.06
C ILE A 36 5.94 6.79 -13.97
N LEU A 37 5.63 7.16 -12.73
CA LEU A 37 6.54 6.96 -11.59
C LEU A 37 6.81 5.48 -11.34
N ILE A 38 5.78 4.64 -11.39
CA ILE A 38 5.93 3.20 -11.22
C ILE A 38 6.78 2.60 -12.34
N ARG A 39 6.56 3.02 -13.58
CA ARG A 39 7.33 2.54 -14.72
C ARG A 39 8.79 2.94 -14.62
N HIS A 40 9.06 4.16 -14.16
CA HIS A 40 10.43 4.68 -14.06
C HIS A 40 11.21 4.05 -12.90
N PHE A 41 10.62 3.99 -11.71
CA PHE A 41 11.33 3.56 -10.51
C PHE A 41 11.22 2.06 -10.23
N GLN A 42 10.22 1.38 -10.78
CA GLN A 42 9.99 -0.06 -10.53
C GLN A 42 9.99 -0.38 -9.04
N PRO A 43 9.20 0.32 -8.22
CA PRO A 43 9.26 0.12 -6.76
C PRO A 43 8.83 -1.30 -6.39
N VAL A 44 9.51 -1.87 -5.40
CA VAL A 44 9.30 -3.27 -4.97
C VAL A 44 7.85 -3.51 -4.56
N TRP A 45 7.25 -2.58 -3.83
CA TRP A 45 5.88 -2.73 -3.32
C TRP A 45 4.79 -2.49 -4.39
N CYS A 46 5.16 -2.16 -5.60
CA CYS A 46 4.22 -2.05 -6.72
C CYS A 46 4.47 -3.11 -7.77
N SER A 47 5.76 -3.41 -8.03
CA SER A 47 6.15 -4.28 -9.14
C SER A 47 6.33 -5.72 -8.74
N ILE A 48 6.71 -6.01 -7.49
CA ILE A 48 7.02 -7.35 -7.00
C ILE A 48 6.07 -7.78 -5.89
N ILE A 49 5.97 -6.99 -4.83
CA ILE A 49 5.14 -7.29 -3.67
C ILE A 49 3.91 -6.38 -3.72
N SER A 50 2.80 -6.90 -4.19
CA SER A 50 1.59 -6.12 -4.36
C SER A 50 0.81 -5.94 -3.05
N GLY A 51 0.00 -4.90 -2.99
CA GLY A 51 -0.98 -4.72 -1.94
C GLY A 51 -0.76 -3.56 -0.99
N PHE A 52 0.41 -2.92 -1.01
CA PHE A 52 0.67 -1.80 -0.12
C PHE A 52 -0.32 -0.64 -0.34
N GLY A 53 -0.65 -0.33 -1.58
CA GLY A 53 -1.58 0.74 -1.92
C GLY A 53 -3.05 0.40 -1.67
N ILE A 54 -3.34 -0.85 -1.33
CA ILE A 54 -4.70 -1.27 -1.01
C ILE A 54 -5.01 -0.89 0.44
N HIS A 55 -6.17 -0.25 0.64
CA HIS A 55 -6.65 0.13 1.96
C HIS A 55 -7.84 -0.74 2.35
N ALA A 56 -8.53 -0.39 3.42
CA ALA A 56 -9.67 -1.16 3.91
C ALA A 56 -10.63 -1.49 2.75
N PRO A 57 -11.08 -2.76 2.64
CA PRO A 57 -11.98 -3.15 1.57
C PRO A 57 -13.25 -2.31 1.59
N GLY A 58 -13.71 -1.94 0.39
CA GLY A 58 -14.98 -1.28 0.25
C GLY A 58 -16.14 -2.23 0.49
N LYS A 59 -17.35 -1.70 0.39
CA LYS A 59 -18.58 -2.48 0.55
C LYS A 59 -18.58 -3.67 -0.41
N GLY A 60 -18.82 -4.85 0.11
CA GLY A 60 -18.86 -6.09 -0.68
C GLY A 60 -17.50 -6.77 -0.86
N ARG A 61 -16.46 -6.23 -0.28
CA ARG A 61 -15.09 -6.78 -0.41
C ARG A 61 -14.56 -7.41 0.86
N GLY A 62 -15.42 -7.67 1.83
CA GLY A 62 -15.03 -8.25 3.12
C GLY A 62 -14.51 -9.68 3.03
N ALA A 63 -14.80 -10.39 1.92
CA ALA A 63 -14.29 -11.74 1.69
C ALA A 63 -12.95 -11.77 0.95
N GLN A 64 -12.38 -10.62 0.65
CA GLN A 64 -11.10 -10.52 -0.01
C GLN A 64 -10.00 -11.15 0.83
N MET A 65 -9.07 -11.85 0.19
CA MET A 65 -7.91 -12.41 0.88
C MET A 65 -6.88 -11.32 1.19
N ARG A 66 -6.04 -11.61 2.19
CA ARG A 66 -4.94 -10.73 2.57
C ARG A 66 -3.96 -10.60 1.42
N SER A 67 -3.49 -9.38 1.15
CA SER A 67 -2.54 -9.12 0.06
C SER A 67 -1.16 -9.70 0.38
N MET A 68 -0.32 -9.82 -0.65
CA MET A 68 1.07 -10.26 -0.46
C MET A 68 1.83 -9.34 0.50
N TRP A 69 1.63 -8.02 0.37
CA TRP A 69 2.28 -7.06 1.25
C TRP A 69 1.89 -7.30 2.71
N ASP A 70 0.61 -7.53 2.97
CA ASP A 70 0.12 -7.75 4.33
C ASP A 70 0.59 -9.07 4.93
N GLN A 71 0.92 -10.05 4.10
CA GLN A 71 1.49 -11.31 4.58
C GLN A 71 2.95 -11.15 4.98
N ILE A 72 3.71 -10.37 4.23
CA ILE A 72 5.14 -10.13 4.48
C ILE A 72 5.33 -9.08 5.57
N HIS A 73 4.45 -8.08 5.61
CA HIS A 73 4.47 -6.97 6.56
C HIS A 73 3.17 -6.92 7.35
N PRO A 74 2.96 -7.85 8.30
CA PRO A 74 1.70 -7.92 9.04
C PRO A 74 1.52 -6.75 10.01
N GLY A 75 0.29 -6.43 10.32
CA GLY A 75 -0.03 -5.41 11.31
C GLY A 75 -1.15 -4.45 10.94
N ARG A 76 -1.46 -4.29 9.64
CA ARG A 76 -2.56 -3.39 9.24
C ARG A 76 -3.88 -3.94 9.76
N SER A 77 -4.62 -3.09 10.48
CA SER A 77 -5.82 -3.54 11.20
C SER A 77 -6.89 -4.16 10.30
N PHE A 78 -7.13 -3.58 9.11
CA PHE A 78 -8.14 -4.14 8.22
C PHE A 78 -7.70 -5.49 7.63
N ALA A 79 -6.40 -5.68 7.42
CA ALA A 79 -5.88 -6.90 6.81
C ALA A 79 -5.90 -8.07 7.78
N GLU A 80 -5.81 -7.81 9.08
CA GLU A 80 -5.88 -8.87 10.10
C GLU A 80 -7.23 -9.59 10.08
N LYS A 81 -8.27 -8.94 9.55
CA LYS A 81 -9.61 -9.52 9.43
C LYS A 81 -9.77 -10.35 8.15
N LEU A 82 -8.80 -10.33 7.26
CA LEU A 82 -8.86 -11.04 5.98
C LEU A 82 -8.17 -12.39 6.10
N SER A 83 -8.65 -13.35 5.31
CA SER A 83 -8.05 -14.68 5.28
C SER A 83 -6.63 -14.63 4.75
N PRO A 84 -5.68 -15.38 5.36
CA PRO A 84 -4.35 -15.53 4.78
C PRO A 84 -4.45 -16.20 3.41
N ASN A 85 -3.58 -15.79 2.54
CA ASN A 85 -3.55 -16.32 1.20
C ASN A 85 -2.72 -17.61 1.12
#